data_0914ecefd4e6a60209d061814a1b9cc6
#
_entry.id   0914ecefd4e6a60209d061814a1b9cc6
#
_cell.length_a   1.000
_cell.length_b   1.000
_cell.length_c   1.000
_cell.angle_alpha   90.00
_cell.angle_beta   90.00
_cell.angle_gamma   90.00
#
_symmetry.space_group_name_H-M   'P 1'
#
loop_
_entity.id
_entity.type
_entity.pdbx_description
1 polymer ?
#
loop_
_entity_poly.entity_id
_entity_poly.type
_entity_poly.pdbx_seq_one_letter_code
_entity_poly.pdbx_strand_id
1 'polypeptide(L)'
;PSGKIGGAAQKRLANGGVLHHATLSYDMDGQVMTDVLRIGREKLSDKGTVSAAKRVDPLRSQTGLSREAIIERFTDTFATLYGAVPGHITEEEYAEAEALVASKFATDAWLHRVP
;
A
#
# COMPACT_ATOMS: atom_id res chain seq x y z
N PRO A 1 -9.99 15.61 8.68
CA PRO A 1 -8.98 14.56 8.86
C PRO A 1 -7.73 15.16 9.49
N SER A 2 -7.25 14.53 10.54
CA SER A 2 -6.12 15.03 11.34
C SER A 2 -4.76 14.55 10.79
N GLY A 3 -4.75 13.59 9.87
CA GLY A 3 -3.52 13.03 9.35
C GLY A 3 -3.67 12.25 8.04
N LYS A 4 -2.54 11.73 7.59
CA LYS A 4 -2.42 10.94 6.37
C LYS A 4 -2.97 9.52 6.61
N ILE A 5 -3.84 9.08 5.73
CA ILE A 5 -4.44 7.73 5.78
C ILE A 5 -3.69 6.70 4.93
N GLY A 6 -2.77 7.13 4.07
CA GLY A 6 -2.07 6.20 3.19
C GLY A 6 -1.17 6.87 2.18
N GLY A 7 -0.74 6.12 1.21
CA GLY A 7 0.10 6.56 0.11
C GLY A 7 -0.31 5.89 -1.20
N ALA A 8 0.01 6.53 -2.30
CA ALA A 8 -0.21 5.99 -3.62
C ALA A 8 1.01 6.20 -4.51
N ALA A 9 1.20 5.31 -5.47
CA ALA A 9 2.20 5.44 -6.51
C ALA A 9 1.64 4.98 -7.86
N GLN A 10 2.23 5.50 -8.91
CA GLN A 10 1.86 5.20 -10.28
C GLN A 10 3.10 4.86 -11.11
N LYS A 11 2.98 3.88 -11.97
CA LYS A 11 4.00 3.52 -12.94
C LYS A 11 3.36 3.41 -14.32
N ARG A 12 3.90 4.16 -15.28
CA ARG A 12 3.56 4.00 -16.70
C ARG A 12 4.46 2.92 -17.31
N LEU A 13 3.86 1.97 -17.99
CA LEU A 13 4.54 0.90 -18.70
C LEU A 13 4.87 1.32 -20.12
N ALA A 14 5.85 0.65 -20.75
CA ALA A 14 6.28 0.96 -22.12
C ALA A 14 5.16 0.75 -23.18
N ASN A 15 4.24 -0.17 -22.92
CA ASN A 15 3.06 -0.43 -23.76
C ASN A 15 1.92 0.60 -23.57
N GLY A 16 2.15 1.66 -22.80
CA GLY A 16 1.14 2.69 -22.51
C GLY A 16 0.22 2.37 -21.33
N GLY A 17 0.27 1.16 -20.78
CA GLY A 17 -0.48 0.80 -19.58
C GLY A 17 -0.04 1.60 -18.36
N VAL A 18 -0.95 1.78 -17.42
CA VAL A 18 -0.68 2.46 -16.14
C VAL A 18 -1.02 1.52 -15.01
N LEU A 19 -0.03 1.26 -14.16
CA LEU A 19 -0.24 0.60 -12.87
C LEU A 19 -0.37 1.68 -11.79
N HIS A 20 -1.51 1.75 -11.15
CA HIS A 20 -1.75 2.58 -9.97
C HIS A 20 -1.99 1.68 -8.77
N HIS A 21 -1.29 1.93 -7.66
CA HIS A 21 -1.56 1.25 -6.41
C HIS A 21 -1.65 2.25 -5.25
N ALA A 22 -2.40 1.88 -4.24
CA ALA A 22 -2.52 2.64 -3.01
C ALA A 22 -2.43 1.71 -1.80
N THR A 23 -1.85 2.23 -0.73
CA THR A 23 -1.86 1.61 0.59
C THR A 23 -2.69 2.47 1.52
N LEU A 24 -3.60 1.85 2.25
CA LEU A 24 -4.43 2.52 3.25
C LEU A 24 -4.08 1.97 4.64
N SER A 25 -3.77 2.87 5.55
CA SER A 25 -3.55 2.55 6.96
C SER A 25 -4.89 2.37 7.64
N TYR A 26 -5.25 1.13 7.97
CA TYR A 26 -6.50 0.88 8.70
C TYR A 26 -6.33 1.09 10.21
N ASP A 27 -5.36 0.41 10.79
CA ASP A 27 -5.06 0.47 12.23
C ASP A 27 -3.55 0.32 12.40
N MET A 28 -2.89 1.37 12.87
CA MET A 28 -1.44 1.41 12.99
C MET A 28 -1.06 2.23 14.22
N ASP A 29 -0.21 1.66 15.05
CA ASP A 29 0.46 2.38 16.11
C ASP A 29 1.63 3.20 15.54
N GLY A 30 1.51 4.52 15.61
CA GLY A 30 2.55 5.44 15.12
C GLY A 30 3.87 5.31 15.86
N GLN A 31 3.85 4.85 17.13
CA GLN A 31 5.07 4.63 17.89
C GLN A 31 5.82 3.41 17.37
N VAL A 32 5.13 2.28 17.20
CA VAL A 32 5.72 1.06 16.62
C VAL A 32 6.30 1.33 15.23
N MET A 33 5.64 2.17 14.44
CA MET A 33 6.16 2.55 13.12
C MET A 33 7.52 3.26 13.22
N THR A 34 7.71 4.16 14.18
CA THR A 34 8.99 4.86 14.37
C THR A 34 10.07 3.96 14.92
N ASP A 35 9.72 2.94 15.69
CA ASP A 35 10.67 2.00 16.28
C ASP A 35 11.22 0.98 15.26
N VAL A 36 10.42 0.60 14.26
CA VAL A 36 10.80 -0.42 13.26
C VAL A 36 11.32 0.19 11.95
N LEU A 37 10.95 1.42 11.62
CA LEU A 37 11.39 2.05 10.37
C LEU A 37 12.69 2.84 10.58
N ARG A 38 13.73 2.51 9.82
CA ARG A 38 14.91 3.36 9.68
C ARG A 38 14.52 4.62 8.91
N ILE A 39 14.22 5.69 9.63
CA ILE A 39 14.05 7.00 9.02
C ILE A 39 15.43 7.57 8.78
N GLY A 40 15.83 7.78 7.51
CA GLY A 40 17.13 8.33 7.16
C GLY A 40 17.39 9.68 7.85
N ARG A 41 18.62 9.86 8.36
CA ARG A 41 19.02 11.08 9.11
C ARG A 41 18.74 12.39 8.37
N GLU A 42 18.74 12.36 7.03
CA GLU A 42 18.41 13.54 6.20
C GLU A 42 16.94 13.99 6.31
N LYS A 43 16.04 13.07 6.66
CA LYS A 43 14.64 13.41 6.95
C LYS A 43 14.41 13.82 8.41
N LEU A 44 15.46 13.76 9.23
CA LEU A 44 15.44 14.09 10.66
C LEU A 44 15.88 15.54 10.93
N SER A 45 16.31 16.32 9.90
CA SER A 45 16.62 17.73 10.08
C SER A 45 15.36 18.49 10.50
N ASP A 46 15.38 19.01 11.70
CA ASP A 46 14.49 19.96 12.41
C ASP A 46 12.95 19.83 12.30
N LYS A 47 12.43 19.15 11.28
CA LYS A 47 10.96 19.01 11.05
C LYS A 47 10.48 17.56 10.92
N GLY A 48 11.39 16.58 10.95
CA GLY A 48 11.11 15.24 10.43
C GLY A 48 10.45 14.28 11.42
N THR A 49 10.94 14.13 12.65
CA THR A 49 10.52 13.07 13.57
C THR A 49 9.17 13.30 14.23
N VAL A 50 8.93 14.48 14.72
CA VAL A 50 7.62 14.88 15.30
C VAL A 50 6.53 14.88 14.22
N SER A 51 6.92 15.12 12.96
CA SER A 51 6.05 15.17 11.80
C SER A 51 5.66 13.79 11.26
N ALA A 52 6.52 12.77 11.38
CA ALA A 52 6.19 11.43 10.89
C ALA A 52 5.15 10.73 11.77
N ALA A 53 5.33 10.76 13.08
CA ALA A 53 4.36 10.18 14.04
C ALA A 53 3.01 10.91 14.05
N LYS A 54 3.01 12.23 13.86
CA LYS A 54 1.77 13.04 13.79
C LYS A 54 1.05 13.00 12.44
N ARG A 55 1.67 12.46 11.38
CA ARG A 55 1.10 12.52 10.02
C ARG A 55 0.26 11.33 9.63
N VAL A 56 0.36 10.22 10.32
CA VAL A 56 -0.47 9.05 10.05
C VAL A 56 -1.62 9.04 11.05
N ASP A 57 -2.84 9.07 10.52
CA ASP A 57 -4.06 8.95 11.29
C ASP A 57 -4.90 7.85 10.64
N PRO A 58 -4.85 6.61 11.16
CA PRO A 58 -5.46 5.45 10.53
C PRO A 58 -6.96 5.60 10.31
N LEU A 59 -7.50 4.90 9.32
CA LEU A 59 -8.93 4.94 8.98
C LEU A 59 -9.83 4.58 10.16
N ARG A 60 -9.40 3.63 10.99
CA ARG A 60 -10.16 3.21 12.18
C ARG A 60 -10.39 4.37 13.15
N SER A 61 -9.35 5.15 13.43
CA SER A 61 -9.46 6.30 14.35
C SER A 61 -10.31 7.42 13.76
N GLN A 62 -10.26 7.62 12.44
CA GLN A 62 -11.01 8.69 11.78
C GLN A 62 -12.48 8.35 11.53
N THR A 63 -12.80 7.07 11.33
CA THR A 63 -14.13 6.65 10.89
C THR A 63 -14.90 5.83 11.92
N GLY A 64 -14.20 5.17 12.85
CA GLY A 64 -14.79 4.21 13.78
C GLY A 64 -15.30 2.92 13.11
N LEU A 65 -15.12 2.76 11.79
CA LEU A 65 -15.61 1.61 11.04
C LEU A 65 -14.68 0.39 11.22
N SER A 66 -15.25 -0.81 11.12
CA SER A 66 -14.46 -2.03 11.00
C SER A 66 -13.73 -2.09 9.67
N ARG A 67 -12.69 -2.92 9.58
CA ARG A 67 -11.95 -3.14 8.33
C ARG A 67 -12.85 -3.69 7.23
N GLU A 68 -13.71 -4.62 7.59
CA GLU A 68 -14.71 -5.26 6.71
C GLU A 68 -15.68 -4.22 6.15
N ALA A 69 -16.22 -3.34 7.00
CA ALA A 69 -17.13 -2.27 6.56
C ALA A 69 -16.45 -1.27 5.61
N ILE A 70 -15.16 -1.01 5.78
CA ILE A 70 -14.40 -0.18 4.84
C ILE A 70 -14.22 -0.90 3.50
N ILE A 71 -13.87 -2.18 3.52
CA ILE A 71 -13.71 -2.99 2.29
C ILE A 71 -15.04 -3.05 1.53
N GLU A 72 -16.14 -3.31 2.22
CA GLU A 72 -17.49 -3.34 1.63
C GLU A 72 -17.82 -2.01 0.96
N ARG A 73 -17.61 -0.88 1.64
CA ARG A 73 -17.83 0.46 1.05
C ARG A 73 -16.99 0.73 -0.19
N PHE A 74 -15.73 0.29 -0.20
CA PHE A 74 -14.91 0.39 -1.40
C PHE A 74 -15.48 -0.45 -2.54
N THR A 75 -15.84 -1.69 -2.28
CA THR A 75 -16.43 -2.60 -3.26
C THR A 75 -17.71 -2.02 -3.85
N ASP A 76 -18.61 -1.55 -3.02
CA ASP A 76 -19.88 -0.91 -3.44
C ASP A 76 -19.63 0.36 -4.26
N THR A 77 -18.64 1.16 -3.86
CA THR A 77 -18.28 2.37 -4.60
C THR A 77 -17.78 2.03 -6.00
N PHE A 78 -16.89 1.05 -6.14
CA PHE A 78 -16.38 0.61 -7.44
C PHE A 78 -17.48 -0.01 -8.30
N ALA A 79 -18.34 -0.84 -7.72
CA ALA A 79 -19.51 -1.41 -8.41
C ALA A 79 -20.44 -0.30 -8.93
N THR A 80 -20.76 0.68 -8.08
CA THR A 80 -21.72 1.75 -8.41
C THR A 80 -21.17 2.74 -9.43
N LEU A 81 -19.91 3.19 -9.26
CA LEU A 81 -19.35 4.26 -10.09
C LEU A 81 -18.77 3.74 -11.41
N TYR A 82 -18.26 2.53 -11.43
CA TYR A 82 -17.49 2.00 -12.56
C TYR A 82 -18.08 0.69 -13.13
N GLY A 83 -19.20 0.20 -12.60
CA GLY A 83 -19.77 -1.07 -13.01
C GLY A 83 -18.85 -2.27 -12.74
N ALA A 84 -17.99 -2.16 -11.73
CA ALA A 84 -17.08 -3.25 -11.39
C ALA A 84 -17.84 -4.48 -10.93
N VAL A 85 -17.40 -5.65 -11.39
CA VAL A 85 -17.94 -6.95 -11.01
C VAL A 85 -16.86 -7.79 -10.36
N PRO A 86 -17.22 -8.69 -9.43
CA PRO A 86 -16.27 -9.65 -8.87
C PRO A 86 -15.64 -10.51 -9.97
N GLY A 87 -14.33 -10.77 -9.84
CA GLY A 87 -13.57 -11.65 -10.71
C GLY A 87 -12.75 -12.65 -9.91
N HIS A 88 -12.15 -13.60 -10.59
CA HIS A 88 -11.26 -14.59 -10.02
C HIS A 88 -9.94 -14.58 -10.78
N ILE A 89 -8.85 -14.79 -10.06
CA ILE A 89 -7.54 -15.06 -10.67
C ILE A 89 -7.61 -16.46 -11.27
N THR A 90 -7.17 -16.62 -12.52
CA THR A 90 -7.16 -17.90 -13.23
C THR A 90 -5.99 -18.78 -12.80
N GLU A 91 -6.07 -20.08 -13.07
CA GLU A 91 -4.96 -21.02 -12.84
C GLU A 91 -3.70 -20.64 -13.64
N GLU A 92 -3.88 -20.11 -14.84
CA GLU A 92 -2.77 -19.62 -15.69
C GLU A 92 -2.08 -18.41 -15.08
N GLU A 93 -2.84 -17.45 -14.55
CA GLU A 93 -2.29 -16.28 -13.85
C GLU A 93 -1.54 -16.68 -12.56
N TYR A 94 -2.05 -17.67 -11.83
CA TYR A 94 -1.33 -18.23 -10.68
C TYR A 94 -0.02 -18.90 -11.08
N ALA A 95 -0.04 -19.73 -12.13
CA ALA A 95 1.16 -20.42 -12.62
C ALA A 95 2.21 -19.41 -13.13
N GLU A 96 1.79 -18.35 -13.82
CA GLU A 96 2.68 -17.28 -14.24
C GLU A 96 3.29 -16.53 -13.06
N ALA A 97 2.50 -16.24 -12.03
CA ALA A 97 2.98 -15.60 -10.81
C ALA A 97 4.03 -16.46 -10.09
N GLU A 98 3.81 -17.76 -9.95
CA GLU A 98 4.78 -18.70 -9.36
C GLU A 98 6.08 -18.78 -10.19
N ALA A 99 5.98 -18.83 -11.50
CA ALA A 99 7.14 -18.80 -12.38
C ALA A 99 7.95 -17.49 -12.23
N LEU A 100 7.27 -16.35 -12.08
CA LEU A 100 7.91 -15.06 -11.81
C LEU A 100 8.56 -15.01 -10.42
N VAL A 101 7.98 -15.62 -9.41
CA VAL A 101 8.61 -15.77 -8.10
C VAL A 101 9.91 -16.53 -8.23
N ALA A 102 9.89 -17.69 -8.85
CA ALA A 102 11.08 -18.55 -8.99
C ALA A 102 12.19 -17.91 -9.84
N SER A 103 11.83 -17.31 -10.98
CA SER A 103 12.80 -16.79 -11.95
C SER A 103 13.32 -15.38 -11.64
N LYS A 104 12.61 -14.62 -10.81
CA LYS A 104 12.94 -13.21 -10.56
C LYS A 104 12.88 -12.83 -9.08
N PHE A 105 11.71 -12.90 -8.46
CA PHE A 105 11.49 -12.26 -7.17
C PHE A 105 12.17 -12.96 -5.98
N ALA A 106 12.40 -14.27 -6.06
CA ALA A 106 13.14 -15.05 -5.07
C ALA A 106 14.64 -15.16 -5.36
N THR A 107 15.15 -14.49 -6.39
CA THR A 107 16.59 -14.54 -6.72
C THR A 107 17.40 -13.55 -5.89
N ASP A 108 18.65 -13.91 -5.58
CA ASP A 108 19.58 -13.01 -4.88
C ASP A 108 19.77 -11.69 -5.63
N ALA A 109 19.82 -11.74 -6.96
CA ALA A 109 19.93 -10.54 -7.80
C ALA A 109 18.76 -9.56 -7.61
N TRP A 110 17.57 -10.07 -7.28
CA TRP A 110 16.42 -9.22 -6.98
C TRP A 110 16.42 -8.77 -5.52
N LEU A 111 16.65 -9.70 -4.58
CA LEU A 111 16.58 -9.44 -3.14
C LEU A 111 17.65 -8.45 -2.67
N HIS A 112 18.84 -8.49 -3.29
CA HIS A 112 19.97 -7.61 -2.97
C HIS A 112 20.19 -6.51 -4.01
N ARG A 113 19.18 -6.18 -4.80
CA ARG A 113 19.29 -5.16 -5.86
C ARG A 113 19.58 -3.76 -5.34
N VAL A 114 19.15 -3.45 -4.14
CA VAL A 114 19.38 -2.16 -3.48
C VAL A 114 20.14 -2.44 -2.18
N PRO A 115 21.32 -1.81 -1.96
CA PRO A 115 22.09 -1.98 -0.75
C PRO A 115 21.39 -1.44 0.49
#